data_fbbba3c54fda8cc4fc6d0c85252913fb
#
_entry.id   fbbba3c54fda8cc4fc6d0c85252913fb
#
_cell.length_a   1.000
_cell.length_b   1.000
_cell.length_c   1.000
_cell.angle_alpha   90.00
_cell.angle_beta   90.00
_cell.angle_gamma   90.00
#
_symmetry.space_group_name_H-M   'P 1'
#
loop_
_entity.id
_entity.type
_entity.pdbx_description
1 polymer ?
#
loop_
_entity_poly.entity_id
_entity_poly.type
_entity_poly.pdbx_seq_one_letter_code
_entity_poly.pdbx_strand_id
1 'polypeptide(L)'
;RFRTPVTLSFPASEVHDLKPEDKEHDQARPPQLTVAFMGLTGPMGVLPHAYTELLMERLRNKDHTLYEFFDLFNHRVISLFYRAWEKYRFPVAFERGLEDRFTEFLFDIVGLGTRGLRNRFRFPDQGLLSYSGLIANKPHSASAICGIVSDYFGAPVTMDQFKGQWLKLEPESYSTLGRANHALGQSTLLGTRVWDTQSKFRVRFGPIKFAQFTALLPNGSAFTPACELTRFLAGQEFDFDLQLVLRKADVPACQLSRQAKPLLGWTTWLKTKPFQADDEQVILPSGHL
;
A
#
# COMPACT_ATOMS: atom_id res chain seq x y z
N ARG A 1 15.16 -23.26 -19.59
CA ARG A 1 15.40 -23.39 -21.02
C ARG A 1 14.13 -23.85 -21.73
N PHE A 2 13.73 -23.19 -22.82
CA PHE A 2 12.61 -23.60 -23.65
C PHE A 2 13.08 -24.62 -24.70
N ARG A 3 12.21 -25.61 -24.97
CA ARG A 3 12.42 -26.63 -25.99
C ARG A 3 11.12 -26.90 -26.76
N THR A 4 11.20 -27.55 -27.90
CA THR A 4 10.05 -27.98 -28.70
C THR A 4 10.05 -29.50 -28.88
N PRO A 5 8.89 -30.18 -28.86
CA PRO A 5 8.82 -31.60 -29.12
C PRO A 5 9.01 -31.88 -30.60
N VAL A 6 9.75 -32.98 -30.90
CA VAL A 6 9.93 -33.44 -32.28
C VAL A 6 8.91 -34.53 -32.54
N THR A 7 7.76 -34.17 -33.07
CA THR A 7 6.66 -35.08 -33.38
C THR A 7 5.84 -34.51 -34.55
N LEU A 8 5.17 -35.40 -35.30
CA LEU A 8 4.17 -35.04 -36.31
C LEU A 8 2.74 -35.18 -35.79
N SER A 9 2.57 -35.71 -34.59
CA SER A 9 1.26 -35.79 -33.97
C SER A 9 0.76 -34.43 -33.48
N PHE A 10 -0.56 -34.21 -33.53
CA PHE A 10 -1.17 -33.01 -32.98
C PHE A 10 -0.94 -32.92 -31.46
N PRO A 11 -0.50 -31.77 -30.95
CA PRO A 11 -0.20 -31.62 -29.52
C PRO A 11 -1.50 -31.63 -28.71
N ALA A 12 -1.51 -32.39 -27.61
CA ALA A 12 -2.65 -32.45 -26.70
C ALA A 12 -2.80 -31.18 -25.83
N SER A 13 -1.71 -30.45 -25.62
CA SER A 13 -1.66 -29.22 -24.85
C SER A 13 -0.53 -28.30 -25.33
N GLU A 14 -0.63 -27.04 -25.01
CA GLU A 14 0.38 -26.02 -25.35
C GLU A 14 1.71 -26.25 -24.64
N VAL A 15 1.66 -26.75 -23.41
CA VAL A 15 2.84 -27.18 -22.64
C VAL A 15 2.90 -28.68 -22.62
N HIS A 16 3.98 -29.24 -23.17
CA HIS A 16 4.17 -30.69 -23.29
C HIS A 16 4.78 -31.29 -22.03
N ASP A 17 5.86 -30.72 -21.51
CA ASP A 17 6.60 -31.26 -20.36
C ASP A 17 7.36 -30.16 -19.63
N LEU A 18 7.50 -30.31 -18.30
CA LEU A 18 8.29 -29.46 -17.43
C LEU A 18 9.28 -30.34 -16.64
N LYS A 19 10.55 -30.27 -16.99
CA LYS A 19 11.62 -30.93 -16.23
C LYS A 19 12.20 -29.95 -15.22
N PRO A 20 12.15 -30.28 -13.93
CA PRO A 20 12.77 -29.44 -12.89
C PRO A 20 14.28 -29.37 -13.06
N GLU A 21 14.90 -28.49 -12.31
CA GLU A 21 16.35 -28.37 -12.24
C GLU A 21 16.96 -29.68 -11.72
N ASP A 22 17.92 -30.25 -12.48
CA ASP A 22 18.65 -31.43 -12.06
C ASP A 22 19.84 -31.01 -11.19
N LYS A 23 19.72 -31.25 -9.89
CA LYS A 23 20.73 -30.87 -8.88
C LYS A 23 21.75 -31.98 -8.60
N GLU A 24 21.56 -33.17 -9.17
CA GLU A 24 22.41 -34.34 -8.86
C GLU A 24 23.74 -34.38 -9.65
N HIS A 25 23.90 -33.54 -10.67
CA HIS A 25 25.14 -33.47 -11.43
C HIS A 25 25.91 -32.19 -11.12
N ASP A 26 27.23 -32.26 -11.12
CA ASP A 26 28.22 -31.18 -10.86
C ASP A 26 28.03 -29.92 -11.77
N GLN A 27 27.17 -30.00 -12.76
CA GLN A 27 26.66 -28.89 -13.57
C GLN A 27 25.14 -28.83 -13.44
N ALA A 28 24.62 -27.98 -12.56
CA ALA A 28 23.19 -27.72 -12.43
C ALA A 28 22.59 -27.37 -13.81
N ARG A 29 21.75 -28.24 -14.35
CA ARG A 29 21.06 -27.97 -15.61
C ARG A 29 19.84 -27.13 -15.33
N PRO A 30 19.64 -25.99 -16.02
CA PRO A 30 18.47 -25.15 -15.80
C PRO A 30 17.18 -25.91 -16.10
N PRO A 31 16.07 -25.58 -15.42
CA PRO A 31 14.79 -26.23 -15.69
C PRO A 31 14.41 -26.11 -17.16
N GLN A 32 13.81 -27.16 -17.72
CA GLN A 32 13.44 -27.23 -19.14
C GLN A 32 11.94 -27.27 -19.29
N LEU A 33 11.40 -26.33 -20.06
CA LEU A 33 9.99 -26.28 -20.44
C LEU A 33 9.86 -26.61 -21.92
N THR A 34 9.18 -27.71 -22.24
CA THR A 34 8.90 -28.12 -23.61
C THR A 34 7.53 -27.60 -24.01
N VAL A 35 7.48 -26.75 -25.03
CA VAL A 35 6.24 -26.11 -25.52
C VAL A 35 5.91 -26.60 -26.93
N ALA A 36 4.62 -26.77 -27.21
CA ALA A 36 4.12 -27.32 -28.47
C ALA A 36 3.44 -26.26 -29.37
N PHE A 37 3.17 -25.04 -28.82
CA PHE A 37 2.45 -24.00 -29.56
C PHE A 37 3.31 -23.20 -30.54
N MET A 38 4.64 -23.29 -30.47
CA MET A 38 5.57 -22.53 -31.31
C MET A 38 6.85 -23.33 -31.51
N GLY A 39 7.34 -23.38 -32.74
CA GLY A 39 8.62 -24.03 -33.07
C GLY A 39 8.93 -23.97 -34.55
N LEU A 40 10.18 -24.28 -34.89
CA LEU A 40 10.62 -24.40 -36.29
C LEU A 40 10.13 -25.69 -36.93
N THR A 41 10.01 -26.77 -36.16
CA THR A 41 9.65 -28.12 -36.61
C THR A 41 8.41 -28.62 -35.88
N GLY A 42 7.81 -29.68 -36.36
CA GLY A 42 6.56 -30.24 -35.84
C GLY A 42 5.33 -29.90 -36.69
N PRO A 43 4.12 -30.30 -36.27
CA PRO A 43 2.90 -30.14 -37.06
C PRO A 43 2.52 -28.69 -37.26
N MET A 44 2.91 -27.81 -36.35
CA MET A 44 2.70 -26.35 -36.38
C MET A 44 3.97 -25.59 -36.74
N GLY A 45 5.04 -26.30 -37.13
CA GLY A 45 6.35 -25.72 -37.45
C GLY A 45 6.35 -24.94 -38.75
N VAL A 46 7.20 -23.90 -38.81
CA VAL A 46 7.36 -23.04 -40.00
C VAL A 46 8.14 -23.74 -41.11
N LEU A 47 9.03 -24.69 -40.75
CA LEU A 47 9.82 -25.46 -41.70
C LEU A 47 9.01 -26.59 -42.34
N PRO A 48 9.30 -26.97 -43.60
CA PRO A 48 8.69 -28.14 -44.24
C PRO A 48 8.79 -29.40 -43.40
N HIS A 49 7.78 -30.28 -43.48
CA HIS A 49 7.74 -31.54 -42.71
C HIS A 49 8.94 -32.46 -42.91
N ALA A 50 9.58 -32.40 -44.06
CA ALA A 50 10.81 -33.17 -44.36
C ALA A 50 11.91 -32.91 -43.32
N TYR A 51 12.03 -31.70 -42.77
CA TYR A 51 12.99 -31.42 -41.69
C TYR A 51 12.59 -32.08 -40.38
N THR A 52 11.31 -32.18 -40.09
CA THR A 52 10.81 -32.86 -38.89
C THR A 52 11.07 -34.37 -39.00
N GLU A 53 10.82 -34.96 -40.16
CA GLU A 53 11.09 -36.36 -40.45
C GLU A 53 12.61 -36.68 -40.31
N LEU A 54 13.45 -35.83 -40.90
CA LEU A 54 14.92 -35.95 -40.77
C LEU A 54 15.34 -35.88 -39.29
N LEU A 55 14.77 -34.96 -38.52
CA LEU A 55 15.05 -34.88 -37.07
C LEU A 55 14.63 -36.16 -36.34
N MET A 56 13.44 -36.69 -36.64
CA MET A 56 12.96 -37.95 -36.03
C MET A 56 13.87 -39.10 -36.36
N GLU A 57 14.36 -39.19 -37.60
CA GLU A 57 15.32 -40.21 -38.01
C GLU A 57 16.65 -40.09 -37.29
N ARG A 58 17.21 -38.88 -37.19
CA ARG A 58 18.45 -38.61 -36.45
C ARG A 58 18.33 -38.94 -34.95
N LEU A 59 17.24 -38.58 -34.34
CA LEU A 59 16.98 -38.89 -32.94
C LEU A 59 16.85 -40.41 -32.69
N ARG A 60 16.25 -41.18 -33.63
CA ARG A 60 16.22 -42.63 -33.54
C ARG A 60 17.64 -43.22 -33.59
N ASN A 61 18.54 -42.59 -34.37
CA ASN A 61 19.95 -42.97 -34.45
C ASN A 61 20.78 -42.38 -33.28
N LYS A 62 20.14 -41.80 -32.23
CA LYS A 62 20.80 -41.17 -31.09
C LYS A 62 21.69 -39.98 -31.45
N ASP A 63 21.50 -39.40 -32.63
CA ASP A 63 22.16 -38.15 -33.03
C ASP A 63 21.27 -36.95 -32.68
N HIS A 64 21.67 -36.19 -31.68
CA HIS A 64 20.98 -35.00 -31.16
C HIS A 64 21.50 -33.70 -31.77
N THR A 65 22.52 -33.72 -32.62
CA THR A 65 23.20 -32.51 -33.08
C THR A 65 22.28 -31.53 -33.79
N LEU A 66 21.50 -32.01 -34.75
CA LEU A 66 20.56 -31.17 -35.50
C LEU A 66 19.40 -30.66 -34.61
N TYR A 67 18.96 -31.50 -33.66
CA TYR A 67 17.92 -31.09 -32.68
C TYR A 67 18.39 -29.95 -31.79
N GLU A 68 19.58 -30.06 -31.19
CA GLU A 68 20.14 -29.00 -30.34
C GLU A 68 20.41 -27.72 -31.15
N PHE A 69 20.76 -27.83 -32.43
CA PHE A 69 20.93 -26.70 -33.32
C PHE A 69 19.59 -25.93 -33.52
N PHE A 70 18.51 -26.61 -33.89
CA PHE A 70 17.21 -25.96 -34.02
C PHE A 70 16.66 -25.46 -32.67
N ASP A 71 16.93 -26.18 -31.60
CA ASP A 71 16.47 -25.84 -30.26
C ASP A 71 17.08 -24.52 -29.73
N LEU A 72 18.28 -24.16 -30.21
CA LEU A 72 18.91 -22.89 -29.94
C LEU A 72 18.05 -21.72 -30.46
N PHE A 73 17.52 -21.84 -31.68
CA PHE A 73 16.62 -20.84 -32.24
C PHE A 73 15.25 -20.86 -31.57
N ASN A 74 14.68 -22.06 -31.37
CA ASN A 74 13.42 -22.24 -30.68
C ASN A 74 13.43 -21.57 -29.30
N HIS A 75 14.45 -21.82 -28.51
CA HIS A 75 14.62 -21.19 -27.20
C HIS A 75 14.60 -19.67 -27.30
N ARG A 76 15.33 -19.10 -28.27
CA ARG A 76 15.40 -17.64 -28.44
C ARG A 76 14.07 -17.05 -28.85
N VAL A 77 13.40 -17.64 -29.84
CA VAL A 77 12.11 -17.15 -30.35
C VAL A 77 11.03 -17.25 -29.28
N ILE A 78 10.89 -18.38 -28.59
CA ILE A 78 9.93 -18.59 -27.52
C ILE A 78 10.21 -17.61 -26.36
N SER A 79 11.47 -17.41 -26.00
CA SER A 79 11.86 -16.42 -24.98
C SER A 79 11.46 -14.99 -25.36
N LEU A 80 11.64 -14.60 -26.63
CA LEU A 80 11.23 -13.29 -27.13
C LEU A 80 9.70 -13.14 -27.15
N PHE A 81 8.99 -14.18 -27.54
CA PHE A 81 7.52 -14.21 -27.50
C PHE A 81 7.00 -14.03 -26.07
N TYR A 82 7.55 -14.77 -25.12
CA TYR A 82 7.19 -14.62 -23.71
C TYR A 82 7.47 -13.20 -23.21
N ARG A 83 8.64 -12.63 -23.52
CA ARG A 83 8.97 -11.25 -23.14
C ARG A 83 8.07 -10.19 -23.77
N ALA A 84 7.61 -10.43 -25.00
CA ALA A 84 6.65 -9.55 -25.68
C ALA A 84 5.29 -9.60 -24.98
N TRP A 85 4.84 -10.79 -24.57
CA TRP A 85 3.62 -10.99 -23.79
C TRP A 85 3.72 -10.34 -22.40
N GLU A 86 4.85 -10.56 -21.69
CA GLU A 86 5.11 -10.01 -20.36
C GLU A 86 5.10 -8.48 -20.35
N LYS A 87 5.62 -7.84 -21.40
CA LYS A 87 5.75 -6.37 -21.51
C LYS A 87 4.44 -5.62 -21.23
N TYR A 88 3.30 -6.21 -21.58
CA TYR A 88 1.98 -5.61 -21.41
C TYR A 88 1.21 -6.19 -20.22
N ARG A 89 1.86 -6.96 -19.34
CA ARG A 89 1.27 -7.60 -18.17
C ARG A 89 1.95 -7.11 -16.89
N PHE A 90 1.48 -5.96 -16.39
CA PHE A 90 2.04 -5.35 -15.18
C PHE A 90 2.08 -6.28 -13.95
N PRO A 91 1.09 -7.20 -13.69
CA PRO A 91 1.18 -8.08 -12.53
C PRO A 91 2.43 -8.97 -12.54
N VAL A 92 2.83 -9.46 -13.72
CA VAL A 92 4.02 -10.31 -13.86
C VAL A 92 5.31 -9.55 -13.57
N ALA A 93 5.40 -8.29 -14.02
CA ALA A 93 6.53 -7.42 -13.73
C ALA A 93 6.59 -7.08 -12.23
N PHE A 94 5.43 -6.77 -11.63
CA PHE A 94 5.31 -6.46 -10.20
C PHE A 94 5.72 -7.63 -9.30
N GLU A 95 5.22 -8.85 -9.57
CA GLU A 95 5.57 -10.07 -8.81
C GLU A 95 7.06 -10.39 -8.84
N ARG A 96 7.75 -10.06 -9.93
CA ARG A 96 9.21 -10.24 -10.08
C ARG A 96 10.03 -9.15 -9.42
N GLY A 97 9.42 -8.15 -8.82
CA GLY A 97 10.11 -6.99 -8.27
C GLY A 97 10.78 -6.12 -9.35
N LEU A 98 10.34 -6.23 -10.60
CA LEU A 98 10.79 -5.37 -11.69
C LEU A 98 10.09 -3.99 -11.57
N GLU A 99 10.79 -2.94 -11.98
CA GLU A 99 10.20 -1.61 -12.12
C GLU A 99 9.12 -1.67 -13.21
N ASP A 100 7.85 -1.75 -12.81
CA ASP A 100 6.74 -1.68 -13.75
C ASP A 100 6.27 -0.22 -13.90
N ARG A 101 6.03 0.19 -15.14
CA ARG A 101 5.60 1.54 -15.45
C ARG A 101 4.21 1.88 -14.91
N PHE A 102 3.36 0.87 -14.73
CA PHE A 102 2.00 1.09 -14.25
C PHE A 102 1.99 1.53 -12.79
N THR A 103 2.74 0.84 -11.93
CA THR A 103 2.95 1.24 -10.53
C THR A 103 3.58 2.63 -10.44
N GLU A 104 4.56 2.95 -11.31
CA GLU A 104 5.13 4.29 -11.38
C GLU A 104 4.08 5.37 -11.70
N PHE A 105 3.22 5.14 -12.68
CA PHE A 105 2.13 6.07 -12.99
C PHE A 105 1.14 6.22 -11.83
N LEU A 106 0.85 5.17 -11.08
CA LEU A 106 0.01 5.28 -9.88
C LEU A 106 0.68 6.14 -8.80
N PHE A 107 1.98 6.02 -8.60
CA PHE A 107 2.73 6.90 -7.71
C PHE A 107 2.71 8.36 -8.19
N ASP A 108 2.81 8.59 -9.50
CA ASP A 108 2.69 9.94 -10.08
C ASP A 108 1.32 10.55 -9.77
N ILE A 109 0.24 9.78 -9.93
CA ILE A 109 -1.14 10.20 -9.64
C ILE A 109 -1.33 10.52 -8.15
N VAL A 110 -0.76 9.70 -7.26
CA VAL A 110 -0.82 9.92 -5.80
C VAL A 110 0.00 11.16 -5.39
N GLY A 111 0.96 11.61 -6.23
CA GLY A 111 1.87 12.71 -5.94
C GLY A 111 3.20 12.27 -5.32
N LEU A 112 3.51 10.98 -5.37
CA LEU A 112 4.77 10.39 -4.90
C LEU A 112 5.70 9.97 -6.05
N GLY A 113 5.53 10.53 -7.24
CA GLY A 113 6.31 10.22 -8.43
C GLY A 113 7.79 10.57 -8.32
N THR A 114 8.13 11.61 -7.57
CA THR A 114 9.52 11.97 -7.32
C THR A 114 10.17 10.99 -6.33
N ARG A 115 11.29 10.38 -6.71
CA ARG A 115 12.00 9.36 -5.87
C ARG A 115 12.32 9.86 -4.46
N GLY A 116 12.65 11.13 -4.27
CA GLY A 116 12.92 11.73 -2.97
C GLY A 116 11.70 11.88 -2.05
N LEU A 117 10.48 11.67 -2.52
CA LEU A 117 9.26 11.70 -1.72
C LEU A 117 8.83 10.32 -1.21
N ARG A 118 9.37 9.26 -1.76
CA ARG A 118 9.02 7.87 -1.39
C ARG A 118 9.70 7.44 -0.10
N ASN A 119 9.07 6.47 0.58
CA ASN A 119 9.56 5.85 1.82
C ASN A 119 9.80 6.86 2.96
N ARG A 120 9.03 7.93 3.01
CA ARG A 120 9.06 8.93 4.08
C ARG A 120 8.08 8.66 5.19
N PHE A 121 7.01 7.94 4.88
CA PHE A 121 5.98 7.58 5.84
C PHE A 121 6.39 6.37 6.70
N ARG A 122 5.81 6.29 7.90
CA ARG A 122 5.94 5.13 8.78
C ARG A 122 5.09 3.94 8.34
N PHE A 123 4.44 4.05 7.20
CA PHE A 123 3.68 2.99 6.56
C PHE A 123 4.14 2.81 5.10
N PRO A 124 3.90 1.63 4.48
CA PRO A 124 4.30 1.38 3.11
C PRO A 124 3.56 2.27 2.11
N ASP A 125 4.28 3.00 1.27
CA ASP A 125 3.69 3.87 0.24
C ASP A 125 2.77 3.11 -0.73
N GLN A 126 3.06 1.82 -0.96
CA GLN A 126 2.24 0.93 -1.80
C GLN A 126 0.79 0.84 -1.31
N GLY A 127 0.54 0.98 0.00
CA GLY A 127 -0.80 1.01 0.57
C GLY A 127 -1.67 2.16 0.05
N LEU A 128 -1.05 3.25 -0.45
CA LEU A 128 -1.77 4.39 -1.02
C LEU A 128 -2.25 4.15 -2.46
N LEU A 129 -1.63 3.22 -3.18
CA LEU A 129 -1.90 3.01 -4.60
C LEU A 129 -3.34 2.55 -4.85
N SER A 130 -3.92 1.78 -3.93
CA SER A 130 -5.33 1.35 -4.00
C SER A 130 -6.31 2.52 -3.98
N TYR A 131 -5.91 3.64 -3.38
CA TYR A 131 -6.72 4.85 -3.23
C TYR A 131 -6.35 5.95 -4.23
N SER A 132 -5.50 5.66 -5.22
CA SER A 132 -4.97 6.66 -6.17
C SER A 132 -6.07 7.51 -6.82
N GLY A 133 -7.21 6.92 -7.19
CA GLY A 133 -8.34 7.62 -7.79
C GLY A 133 -9.02 8.61 -6.81
N LEU A 134 -9.07 8.31 -5.52
CA LEU A 134 -9.61 9.21 -4.50
C LEU A 134 -8.60 10.31 -4.15
N ILE A 135 -7.31 9.96 -4.08
CA ILE A 135 -6.22 10.91 -3.77
C ILE A 135 -5.97 11.90 -4.91
N ALA A 136 -6.24 11.51 -6.17
CA ALA A 136 -6.12 12.39 -7.33
C ALA A 136 -7.09 13.58 -7.28
N ASN A 137 -8.27 13.40 -6.69
CA ASN A 137 -9.29 14.43 -6.60
C ASN A 137 -9.00 15.40 -5.45
N LYS A 138 -8.50 16.59 -5.75
CA LYS A 138 -8.23 17.65 -4.77
C LYS A 138 -9.19 18.83 -4.97
N PRO A 139 -9.68 19.45 -3.87
CA PRO A 139 -9.47 19.11 -2.45
C PRO A 139 -10.22 17.84 -2.03
N HIS A 140 -9.66 17.11 -1.05
CA HIS A 140 -10.29 15.89 -0.55
C HIS A 140 -11.52 16.22 0.30
N SER A 141 -12.63 15.52 0.03
CA SER A 141 -13.82 15.62 0.88
C SER A 141 -13.62 14.88 2.21
N ALA A 142 -14.34 15.31 3.26
CA ALA A 142 -14.33 14.62 4.55
C ALA A 142 -14.74 13.13 4.42
N SER A 143 -15.68 12.81 3.53
CA SER A 143 -16.09 11.43 3.26
C SER A 143 -14.98 10.60 2.60
N ALA A 144 -14.21 11.19 1.67
CA ALA A 144 -13.09 10.51 1.04
C ALA A 144 -11.96 10.21 2.05
N ILE A 145 -11.62 11.18 2.91
CA ILE A 145 -10.63 11.00 3.98
C ILE A 145 -11.09 9.90 4.94
N CYS A 146 -12.35 9.95 5.42
CA CYS A 146 -12.90 8.92 6.29
C CYS A 146 -12.90 7.55 5.64
N GLY A 147 -13.26 7.44 4.36
CA GLY A 147 -13.29 6.20 3.61
C GLY A 147 -11.89 5.57 3.50
N ILE A 148 -10.90 6.34 3.10
CA ILE A 148 -9.51 5.87 2.97
C ILE A 148 -8.96 5.43 4.33
N VAL A 149 -9.11 6.26 5.37
CA VAL A 149 -8.58 5.97 6.71
C VAL A 149 -9.31 4.76 7.32
N SER A 150 -10.63 4.66 7.13
CA SER A 150 -11.44 3.53 7.61
C SER A 150 -11.02 2.21 7.00
N ASP A 151 -10.83 2.18 5.69
CA ASP A 151 -10.43 0.99 4.95
C ASP A 151 -8.99 0.58 5.29
N TYR A 152 -8.07 1.56 5.34
CA TYR A 152 -6.66 1.32 5.65
C TYR A 152 -6.44 0.71 7.05
N PHE A 153 -7.15 1.20 8.07
CA PHE A 153 -7.02 0.71 9.46
C PHE A 153 -8.03 -0.38 9.83
N GLY A 154 -8.95 -0.71 8.94
CA GLY A 154 -10.00 -1.70 9.20
C GLY A 154 -10.88 -1.34 10.41
N ALA A 155 -11.15 -0.05 10.61
CA ALA A 155 -11.90 0.49 11.72
C ALA A 155 -12.91 1.53 11.23
N PRO A 156 -14.12 1.64 11.83
CA PRO A 156 -15.05 2.70 11.48
C PRO A 156 -14.44 4.06 11.79
N VAL A 157 -14.49 4.98 10.83
CA VAL A 157 -13.96 6.34 11.00
C VAL A 157 -15.01 7.37 10.61
N THR A 158 -15.18 8.37 11.44
CA THR A 158 -16.02 9.53 11.19
C THR A 158 -15.25 10.82 11.44
N MET A 159 -15.71 11.92 10.86
CA MET A 159 -15.03 13.21 11.00
C MET A 159 -16.00 14.27 11.52
N ASP A 160 -15.63 14.89 12.65
CA ASP A 160 -16.28 16.07 13.16
C ASP A 160 -15.56 17.31 12.63
N GLN A 161 -16.20 18.04 11.74
CA GLN A 161 -15.65 19.26 11.16
C GLN A 161 -15.86 20.47 12.10
N PHE A 162 -15.11 21.55 11.84
CA PHE A 162 -15.26 22.83 12.54
C PHE A 162 -15.09 22.74 14.06
N LYS A 163 -14.10 21.99 14.52
CA LYS A 163 -13.75 21.93 15.95
C LYS A 163 -12.99 23.18 16.35
N GLY A 164 -13.54 23.91 17.35
CA GLY A 164 -12.93 25.12 17.85
C GLY A 164 -11.60 24.90 18.54
N GLN A 165 -10.67 25.81 18.35
CA GLN A 165 -9.38 25.86 19.04
C GLN A 165 -8.94 27.29 19.35
N TRP A 166 -8.10 27.42 20.38
CA TRP A 166 -7.47 28.69 20.71
C TRP A 166 -6.14 28.83 19.96
N LEU A 167 -6.12 29.68 18.95
CA LEU A 167 -4.90 30.05 18.24
C LEU A 167 -4.16 31.13 19.03
N LYS A 168 -2.85 30.91 19.21
CA LYS A 168 -1.98 31.93 19.80
C LYS A 168 -1.66 32.97 18.75
N LEU A 169 -1.93 34.25 19.09
CA LEU A 169 -1.56 35.36 18.23
C LEU A 169 -0.04 35.56 18.22
N GLU A 170 0.48 36.07 17.13
CA GLU A 170 1.83 36.56 17.07
C GLU A 170 1.99 37.85 17.92
N PRO A 171 3.16 38.10 18.51
CA PRO A 171 3.38 39.29 19.37
C PRO A 171 3.07 40.62 18.69
N GLU A 172 3.25 40.72 17.38
CA GLU A 172 2.95 41.90 16.56
C GLU A 172 1.45 42.21 16.47
N SER A 173 0.62 41.17 16.64
CA SER A 173 -0.84 41.27 16.60
C SER A 173 -1.47 41.64 17.96
N TYR A 174 -0.68 41.73 19.03
CA TYR A 174 -1.21 42.08 20.35
C TYR A 174 -1.65 43.55 20.40
N SER A 175 -2.78 43.79 21.04
CA SER A 175 -3.24 45.14 21.33
C SER A 175 -2.43 45.74 22.48
N THR A 176 -1.72 46.83 22.18
CA THR A 176 -0.89 47.56 23.16
C THR A 176 -1.41 48.97 23.23
N LEU A 177 -1.94 49.38 24.40
CA LEU A 177 -2.53 50.68 24.58
C LEU A 177 -1.57 51.79 24.21
N GLY A 178 -2.00 52.70 23.30
CA GLY A 178 -1.21 53.85 22.85
C GLY A 178 -0.03 53.52 21.89
N ARG A 179 0.13 52.23 21.50
CA ARG A 179 1.27 51.82 20.59
C ARG A 179 0.78 51.09 19.35
N ALA A 180 0.09 49.97 19.49
CA ALA A 180 -0.31 49.15 18.35
C ALA A 180 -1.68 48.52 18.58
N ASN A 181 -2.46 48.34 17.51
CA ASN A 181 -3.72 47.60 17.48
C ASN A 181 -4.72 48.07 18.58
N HIS A 182 -4.82 49.39 18.82
CA HIS A 182 -5.60 49.95 19.90
C HIS A 182 -6.90 50.65 19.46
N ALA A 183 -7.21 50.62 18.16
CA ALA A 183 -8.45 51.23 17.63
C ALA A 183 -9.63 50.32 17.88
N LEU A 184 -10.53 50.73 18.78
CA LEU A 184 -11.72 49.99 19.14
C LEU A 184 -12.66 49.78 17.94
N GLY A 185 -13.10 48.54 17.72
CA GLY A 185 -13.95 48.15 16.60
C GLY A 185 -13.23 47.97 15.27
N GLN A 186 -11.93 48.21 15.17
CA GLN A 186 -11.13 48.03 13.95
C GLN A 186 -9.98 47.06 14.14
N SER A 187 -9.06 47.30 15.08
CA SER A 187 -7.84 46.49 15.23
C SER A 187 -7.67 45.92 16.64
N THR A 188 -8.50 46.30 17.61
CA THR A 188 -8.34 45.83 19.00
C THR A 188 -8.78 44.40 19.16
N LEU A 189 -7.82 43.54 19.55
CA LEU A 189 -8.07 42.16 19.97
C LEU A 189 -7.74 42.03 21.45
N LEU A 190 -8.66 41.49 22.26
CA LEU A 190 -8.44 41.31 23.70
C LEU A 190 -7.73 39.96 23.95
N GLY A 191 -6.57 40.06 24.61
CA GLY A 191 -5.80 38.90 24.99
C GLY A 191 -4.74 38.46 23.94
N THR A 192 -4.18 37.29 24.16
CA THR A 192 -3.06 36.73 23.35
C THR A 192 -3.50 35.54 22.51
N ARG A 193 -4.80 35.23 22.50
CA ARG A 193 -5.37 34.07 21.77
C ARG A 193 -6.71 34.47 21.16
N VAL A 194 -7.00 33.86 20.00
CA VAL A 194 -8.28 34.03 19.29
C VAL A 194 -8.91 32.62 19.14
N TRP A 195 -10.23 32.60 19.35
CA TRP A 195 -11.01 31.39 19.11
C TRP A 195 -11.26 31.22 17.61
N ASP A 196 -10.78 30.10 17.05
CA ASP A 196 -10.99 29.75 15.64
C ASP A 196 -11.69 28.39 15.52
N THR A 197 -12.67 28.33 14.62
CA THR A 197 -13.45 27.12 14.34
C THR A 197 -13.22 26.55 12.95
N GLN A 198 -12.43 27.23 12.10
CA GLN A 198 -12.29 26.87 10.70
C GLN A 198 -11.06 26.03 10.42
N SER A 199 -10.02 26.14 11.26
CA SER A 199 -8.73 25.53 11.01
C SER A 199 -8.56 24.12 11.60
N LYS A 200 -9.58 23.55 12.27
CA LYS A 200 -9.46 22.27 12.97
C LYS A 200 -10.63 21.33 12.74
N PHE A 201 -10.32 20.06 12.61
CA PHE A 201 -11.29 18.96 12.57
C PHE A 201 -10.87 17.84 13.54
N ARG A 202 -11.76 16.89 13.77
CA ARG A 202 -11.50 15.73 14.62
C ARG A 202 -11.85 14.45 13.87
N VAL A 203 -10.89 13.52 13.83
CA VAL A 203 -11.08 12.17 13.28
C VAL A 203 -11.42 11.23 14.42
N ARG A 204 -12.59 10.61 14.38
CA ARG A 204 -13.08 9.67 15.39
C ARG A 204 -12.93 8.25 14.87
N PHE A 205 -12.13 7.46 15.56
CA PHE A 205 -11.95 6.03 15.31
C PHE A 205 -12.86 5.25 16.24
N GLY A 206 -13.82 4.55 15.71
CA GLY A 206 -14.61 3.65 16.52
C GLY A 206 -16.10 3.60 16.21
N PRO A 207 -16.78 2.68 16.93
CA PRO A 207 -16.30 1.92 18.09
C PRO A 207 -15.35 0.78 17.75
N ILE A 208 -14.15 0.77 18.39
CA ILE A 208 -13.06 -0.19 18.13
C ILE A 208 -12.85 -1.15 19.32
N LYS A 209 -12.15 -2.26 19.08
CA LYS A 209 -11.72 -3.23 20.10
C LYS A 209 -10.54 -2.69 20.89
N PHE A 210 -10.32 -3.20 22.11
CA PHE A 210 -9.22 -2.76 22.98
C PHE A 210 -7.83 -2.94 22.34
N ALA A 211 -7.59 -3.99 21.56
CA ALA A 211 -6.34 -4.20 20.82
C ALA A 211 -6.08 -3.10 19.76
N GLN A 212 -7.11 -2.71 18.99
CA GLN A 212 -7.01 -1.62 18.03
C GLN A 212 -6.83 -0.27 18.74
N PHE A 213 -7.54 -0.07 19.86
CA PHE A 213 -7.43 1.11 20.70
C PHE A 213 -5.98 1.30 21.19
N THR A 214 -5.36 0.27 21.75
CA THR A 214 -3.97 0.34 22.24
C THR A 214 -2.96 0.56 21.11
N ALA A 215 -3.19 0.01 19.93
CA ALA A 215 -2.35 0.26 18.76
C ALA A 215 -2.41 1.72 18.28
N LEU A 216 -3.56 2.40 18.45
CA LEU A 216 -3.78 3.80 18.07
C LEU A 216 -3.39 4.80 19.16
N LEU A 217 -2.87 4.37 20.30
CA LEU A 217 -2.30 5.27 21.31
C LEU A 217 -0.93 5.82 20.85
N PRO A 218 -0.45 6.96 21.38
CA PRO A 218 0.83 7.57 20.97
C PRO A 218 2.06 6.67 21.06
N ASN A 219 2.04 5.69 21.97
CA ASN A 219 3.08 4.65 22.13
C ASN A 219 2.79 3.37 21.30
N GLY A 220 1.68 3.32 20.58
CA GLY A 220 1.30 2.22 19.73
C GLY A 220 1.86 2.33 18.30
N SER A 221 1.75 1.24 17.55
CA SER A 221 2.30 1.16 16.19
C SER A 221 1.47 1.88 15.12
N ALA A 222 0.18 2.14 15.38
CA ALA A 222 -0.75 2.67 14.40
C ALA A 222 -1.00 4.20 14.53
N PHE A 223 -0.60 4.82 15.64
CA PHE A 223 -0.84 6.25 15.88
C PHE A 223 -0.13 7.14 14.85
N THR A 224 1.20 6.98 14.73
CA THR A 224 2.01 7.77 13.79
C THR A 224 1.54 7.57 12.35
N PRO A 225 1.35 6.33 11.84
CA PRO A 225 0.75 6.10 10.54
C PRO A 225 -0.62 6.78 10.34
N ALA A 226 -1.49 6.77 11.37
CA ALA A 226 -2.81 7.40 11.27
C ALA A 226 -2.70 8.93 11.16
N CYS A 227 -1.81 9.54 11.93
CA CYS A 227 -1.53 10.98 11.83
C CYS A 227 -0.92 11.36 10.49
N GLU A 228 0.09 10.61 10.03
CA GLU A 228 0.77 10.86 8.75
C GLU A 228 -0.20 10.72 7.57
N LEU A 229 -1.01 9.65 7.54
CA LEU A 229 -2.01 9.44 6.49
C LEU A 229 -3.05 10.56 6.49
N THR A 230 -3.58 10.92 7.67
CA THR A 230 -4.55 12.01 7.80
C THR A 230 -3.94 13.34 7.34
N ARG A 231 -2.69 13.63 7.73
CA ARG A 231 -1.95 14.84 7.32
C ARG A 231 -1.70 14.87 5.81
N PHE A 232 -1.34 13.75 5.22
CA PHE A 232 -1.13 13.63 3.77
C PHE A 232 -2.41 13.93 2.98
N LEU A 233 -3.56 13.47 3.48
CA LEU A 233 -4.86 13.68 2.83
C LEU A 233 -5.43 15.08 3.09
N ALA A 234 -5.36 15.58 4.32
CA ALA A 234 -5.94 16.87 4.70
C ALA A 234 -5.06 18.07 4.31
N GLY A 235 -3.75 17.85 4.12
CA GLY A 235 -2.79 18.92 3.89
C GLY A 235 -2.24 19.55 5.18
N GLN A 236 -1.39 20.56 5.02
CA GLN A 236 -0.74 21.28 6.14
C GLN A 236 -1.60 22.42 6.70
N GLU A 237 -2.68 22.78 6.03
CA GLU A 237 -3.51 23.94 6.36
C GLU A 237 -4.39 23.71 7.59
N PHE A 238 -4.72 22.45 7.88
CA PHE A 238 -5.65 22.10 8.96
C PHE A 238 -4.95 21.38 10.09
N ASP A 239 -5.31 21.75 11.32
CA ASP A 239 -5.01 20.96 12.50
C ASP A 239 -6.07 19.88 12.71
N PHE A 240 -5.71 18.82 13.39
CA PHE A 240 -6.67 17.76 13.73
C PHE A 240 -6.33 17.06 15.05
N ASP A 241 -7.37 16.49 15.65
CA ASP A 241 -7.29 15.58 16.78
C ASP A 241 -7.73 14.19 16.33
N LEU A 242 -7.14 13.15 16.93
CA LEU A 242 -7.65 11.79 16.86
C LEU A 242 -8.44 11.49 18.14
N GLN A 243 -9.71 11.14 18.01
CA GLN A 243 -10.55 10.67 19.10
C GLN A 243 -10.75 9.17 18.96
N LEU A 244 -10.46 8.44 20.02
CA LEU A 244 -10.60 6.98 20.06
C LEU A 244 -11.88 6.62 20.82
N VAL A 245 -12.76 5.87 20.17
CA VAL A 245 -14.00 5.39 20.75
C VAL A 245 -13.88 3.90 21.04
N LEU A 246 -13.80 3.56 22.33
CA LEU A 246 -13.66 2.18 22.77
C LEU A 246 -15.03 1.55 22.99
N ARG A 247 -15.24 0.33 22.49
CA ARG A 247 -16.47 -0.42 22.73
C ARG A 247 -16.70 -0.61 24.22
N LYS A 248 -17.92 -0.36 24.68
CA LYS A 248 -18.34 -0.53 26.08
C LYS A 248 -18.02 -1.92 26.66
N ALA A 249 -18.14 -2.96 25.84
CA ALA A 249 -17.85 -4.34 26.25
C ALA A 249 -16.35 -4.58 26.52
N ASP A 250 -15.48 -3.84 25.81
CA ASP A 250 -14.04 -4.03 25.82
C ASP A 250 -13.30 -3.08 26.79
N VAL A 251 -14.03 -2.23 27.51
CA VAL A 251 -13.42 -1.33 28.52
C VAL A 251 -12.90 -2.17 29.70
N PRO A 252 -11.56 -2.25 29.91
CA PRO A 252 -11.00 -3.03 31.00
C PRO A 252 -11.18 -2.33 32.36
N ALA A 253 -11.23 -3.11 33.42
CA ALA A 253 -11.06 -2.57 34.78
C ALA A 253 -9.57 -2.25 34.99
N CYS A 254 -9.26 -1.10 35.63
CA CYS A 254 -7.90 -0.72 35.94
C CYS A 254 -7.25 -1.73 36.91
N GLN A 255 -6.18 -2.37 36.47
CA GLN A 255 -5.38 -3.27 37.29
C GLN A 255 -3.91 -2.81 37.29
N LEU A 256 -3.40 -2.48 38.48
CA LEU A 256 -2.00 -2.09 38.64
C LEU A 256 -1.14 -3.36 38.67
N SER A 257 -0.59 -3.76 37.57
CA SER A 257 0.29 -4.91 37.47
C SER A 257 1.57 -4.59 36.68
N ARG A 258 2.64 -5.38 36.93
CA ARG A 258 3.89 -5.24 36.16
C ARG A 258 3.76 -5.69 34.70
N GLN A 259 2.81 -6.56 34.42
CA GLN A 259 2.58 -7.12 33.05
C GLN A 259 1.69 -6.20 32.20
N ALA A 260 0.65 -5.61 32.79
CA ALA A 260 -0.22 -4.64 32.12
C ALA A 260 0.00 -3.27 32.77
N LYS A 261 0.87 -2.45 32.19
CA LYS A 261 1.13 -1.10 32.67
C LYS A 261 0.00 -0.17 32.19
N PRO A 262 -0.97 0.19 33.04
CA PRO A 262 -2.02 1.12 32.64
C PRO A 262 -1.42 2.52 32.46
N LEU A 263 -1.87 3.21 31.43
CA LEU A 263 -1.44 4.56 31.09
C LEU A 263 -2.49 5.55 31.61
N LEU A 264 -2.08 6.43 32.54
CA LEU A 264 -2.95 7.42 33.11
C LEU A 264 -3.53 8.35 32.03
N GLY A 265 -4.84 8.55 32.07
CA GLY A 265 -5.59 9.35 31.09
C GLY A 265 -5.91 8.63 29.78
N TRP A 266 -5.39 7.43 29.52
CA TRP A 266 -5.64 6.69 28.29
C TRP A 266 -6.24 5.30 28.51
N THR A 267 -5.69 4.51 29.47
CA THR A 267 -6.14 3.12 29.70
C THR A 267 -6.52 2.85 31.15
N THR A 268 -6.77 3.90 31.95
CA THR A 268 -7.14 3.80 33.35
C THR A 268 -8.59 4.19 33.57
N TRP A 269 -9.50 3.23 33.55
CA TRP A 269 -10.90 3.46 33.84
C TRP A 269 -11.25 2.97 35.25
N LEU A 270 -11.87 3.85 36.05
CA LEU A 270 -12.47 3.45 37.33
C LEU A 270 -13.81 2.74 37.05
N LYS A 271 -13.74 1.42 36.83
CA LYS A 271 -14.88 0.61 36.45
C LYS A 271 -15.46 -0.11 37.67
N THR A 272 -16.53 0.43 38.25
CA THR A 272 -17.31 -0.22 39.33
C THR A 272 -18.52 -0.96 38.77
N LYS A 273 -19.07 -0.51 37.62
CA LYS A 273 -20.21 -1.11 36.90
C LYS A 273 -19.89 -1.22 35.42
N PRO A 274 -20.55 -2.13 34.67
CA PRO A 274 -20.43 -2.16 33.22
C PRO A 274 -20.80 -0.83 32.59
N PHE A 275 -20.03 -0.41 31.56
CA PHE A 275 -20.34 0.81 30.79
C PHE A 275 -21.64 0.63 30.01
N GLN A 276 -22.51 1.65 30.05
CA GLN A 276 -23.76 1.65 29.28
C GLN A 276 -23.57 2.12 27.83
N ALA A 277 -22.59 3.01 27.60
CA ALA A 277 -22.22 3.56 26.29
C ALA A 277 -20.74 3.30 26.01
N ASP A 278 -20.35 3.42 24.73
CA ASP A 278 -18.96 3.36 24.32
C ASP A 278 -18.18 4.54 24.91
N ASP A 279 -16.88 4.32 25.20
CA ASP A 279 -16.04 5.35 25.82
C ASP A 279 -15.40 6.24 24.74
N GLU A 280 -15.64 7.55 24.83
CA GLU A 280 -15.20 8.56 23.86
C GLU A 280 -14.21 9.57 24.47
N GLN A 281 -13.67 9.32 25.65
CA GLN A 281 -12.95 10.33 26.43
C GLN A 281 -11.54 10.61 25.90
N VAL A 282 -10.93 9.66 25.18
CA VAL A 282 -9.54 9.76 24.74
C VAL A 282 -9.45 10.58 23.46
N ILE A 283 -8.87 11.78 23.59
CA ILE A 283 -8.63 12.72 22.49
C ILE A 283 -7.14 13.00 22.45
N LEU A 284 -6.52 12.73 21.32
CA LEU A 284 -5.08 12.83 21.09
C LEU A 284 -4.79 13.95 20.08
N PRO A 285 -4.05 14.99 20.44
CA PRO A 285 -3.68 16.03 19.48
C PRO A 285 -2.62 15.51 18.50
N SER A 286 -2.72 15.92 17.23
CA SER A 286 -1.76 15.56 16.18
C SER A 286 -0.41 16.29 16.30
N GLY A 287 -0.30 17.28 17.17
CA GLY A 287 0.86 18.19 17.30
C GLY A 287 2.07 17.61 18.02
N HIS A 288 2.16 16.31 18.25
CA HIS A 288 3.30 15.61 18.89
C HIS A 288 4.10 14.75 17.90
N LEU A 289 4.07 15.09 16.61
CA LEU A 289 4.89 14.44 15.56
C LEU A 289 6.07 15.33 15.19
#